data_e1a4aa652b7579ba6e8fdd783d2a3598
#
_entry.id   e1a4aa652b7579ba6e8fdd783d2a3598
#
_cell.length_a   1.000
_cell.length_b   1.000
_cell.length_c   1.000
_cell.angle_alpha   90.00
_cell.angle_beta   90.00
_cell.angle_gamma   90.00
#
_symmetry.space_group_name_H-M   'P 1'
#
loop_
_entity.id
_entity.type
_entity.pdbx_description
1 polymer ?
#
loop_
_entity_poly.entity_id
_entity_poly.type
_entity_poly.pdbx_seq_one_letter_code
_entity_poly.pdbx_strand_id
1 'polypeptide(L)'
;DYAVLTANQVIGKTENAQLAQLVKEAEAIFAAYNPDASAINDLAAEIKAVLDDSDYKEADYSRIETLKKTIPSDLSPFTEESAAWLEYVLSQIRTGLPEEMQSTVDGYEKMLADALAGLTLVEERNVNYVDNAKLTATASSHQDNGSAPDKALDGDTNTIWHSKWDITTMPHWIDLEMEEPMAVDGLTYVPRQTGTNGNVTKYEIQISNDGTNYTKHAEGTLKNNADTKVIDFNKVTTKHVRLVYLEAANNNGAAAELKLHQADVPADIEGLTAVITEAKAIKNEGFTKESWDALQNKIAEAEELASAENADANDVEIMKRELSKAMTSLILEDKVTSDPEPGKVDKSKLQELYNKYKGIKADGYTAES
;
A
#
# COMPACT_ATOMS: atom_id res chain seq x y z
N ASP A 1 -11.61 -6.25 26.39
CA ASP A 1 -11.98 -7.57 25.86
C ASP A 1 -10.92 -8.61 26.14
N TYR A 2 -9.67 -8.25 25.93
CA TYR A 2 -8.55 -9.18 25.92
C TYR A 2 -8.12 -9.64 27.33
N ALA A 3 -7.94 -8.71 28.28
CA ALA A 3 -7.65 -9.05 29.68
C ALA A 3 -8.73 -9.97 30.28
N VAL A 4 -9.99 -9.78 29.88
CA VAL A 4 -11.12 -10.61 30.30
C VAL A 4 -11.05 -12.03 29.74
N LEU A 5 -10.65 -12.19 28.47
CA LEU A 5 -10.48 -13.52 27.86
C LEU A 5 -9.35 -14.30 28.52
N THR A 6 -8.21 -13.66 28.80
CA THR A 6 -7.09 -14.26 29.53
C THR A 6 -7.48 -14.62 30.93
N ALA A 7 -8.13 -13.68 31.63
CA ALA A 7 -8.62 -13.92 33.00
C ALA A 7 -9.60 -15.11 33.07
N ASN A 8 -10.54 -15.24 32.14
CA ASN A 8 -11.43 -16.36 32.04
C ASN A 8 -10.73 -17.73 31.86
N GLN A 9 -9.62 -17.73 31.09
CA GLN A 9 -8.81 -18.95 30.90
C GLN A 9 -8.07 -19.34 32.18
N VAL A 10 -7.55 -18.36 32.94
CA VAL A 10 -6.86 -18.57 34.21
C VAL A 10 -7.84 -19.00 35.29
N ILE A 11 -9.02 -18.40 35.36
CA ILE A 11 -10.08 -18.77 36.34
C ILE A 11 -10.43 -20.27 36.24
N GLY A 12 -10.54 -20.80 35.03
CA GLY A 12 -10.84 -22.22 34.81
C GLY A 12 -9.75 -23.18 35.32
N LYS A 13 -8.55 -22.68 35.63
CA LYS A 13 -7.39 -23.48 36.09
C LYS A 13 -7.05 -23.28 37.56
N THR A 14 -7.30 -22.08 38.14
CA THR A 14 -6.73 -21.67 39.43
C THR A 14 -7.75 -21.40 40.55
N GLU A 15 -9.07 -21.46 40.28
CA GLU A 15 -10.14 -21.06 41.22
C GLU A 15 -9.92 -19.66 41.87
N ASN A 16 -9.32 -18.73 41.15
CA ASN A 16 -9.02 -17.41 41.68
C ASN A 16 -10.28 -16.55 41.74
N ALA A 17 -10.87 -16.45 42.94
CA ALA A 17 -12.11 -15.71 43.17
C ALA A 17 -12.00 -14.21 42.90
N GLN A 18 -10.81 -13.62 43.13
CA GLN A 18 -10.54 -12.19 42.84
C GLN A 18 -10.57 -11.93 41.31
N LEU A 19 -9.92 -12.79 40.56
CA LEU A 19 -9.91 -12.68 39.08
C LEU A 19 -11.33 -12.85 38.52
N ALA A 20 -12.11 -13.79 39.07
CA ALA A 20 -13.51 -14.01 38.69
C ALA A 20 -14.40 -12.78 38.95
N GLN A 21 -14.13 -12.04 40.04
CA GLN A 21 -14.84 -10.79 40.36
C GLN A 21 -14.45 -9.65 39.38
N LEU A 22 -13.16 -9.47 39.12
CA LEU A 22 -12.67 -8.43 38.17
C LEU A 22 -13.18 -8.67 36.76
N VAL A 23 -13.33 -9.93 36.32
CA VAL A 23 -13.94 -10.27 35.02
C VAL A 23 -15.40 -9.83 34.96
N LYS A 24 -16.20 -10.06 36.00
CA LYS A 24 -17.60 -9.60 36.03
C LYS A 24 -17.70 -8.08 36.00
N GLU A 25 -16.78 -7.37 36.66
CA GLU A 25 -16.71 -5.92 36.63
C GLU A 25 -16.38 -5.42 35.22
N ALA A 26 -15.44 -6.08 34.52
CA ALA A 26 -15.12 -5.76 33.14
C ALA A 26 -16.30 -6.02 32.20
N GLU A 27 -17.00 -7.13 32.34
CA GLU A 27 -18.21 -7.45 31.55
C GLU A 27 -19.30 -6.39 31.76
N ALA A 28 -19.46 -5.89 33.00
CA ALA A 28 -20.41 -4.81 33.30
C ALA A 28 -20.02 -3.46 32.63
N ILE A 29 -18.73 -3.15 32.60
CA ILE A 29 -18.21 -1.95 31.91
C ILE A 29 -18.44 -2.08 30.40
N PHE A 30 -18.15 -3.21 29.78
CA PHE A 30 -18.40 -3.43 28.35
C PHE A 30 -19.89 -3.37 27.97
N ALA A 31 -20.78 -3.74 28.88
CA ALA A 31 -22.22 -3.62 28.67
C ALA A 31 -22.74 -2.18 28.78
N ALA A 32 -21.94 -1.24 29.31
CA ALA A 32 -22.32 0.15 29.43
C ALA A 32 -22.28 0.88 28.08
N TYR A 33 -23.29 1.75 27.83
CA TYR A 33 -23.40 2.47 26.56
C TYR A 33 -22.25 3.46 26.27
N ASN A 34 -21.59 3.97 27.32
CA ASN A 34 -20.47 4.89 27.21
C ASN A 34 -19.50 4.69 28.37
N PRO A 35 -18.63 3.65 28.30
CA PRO A 35 -17.73 3.33 29.39
C PRO A 35 -16.64 4.40 29.58
N ASP A 36 -16.29 4.67 30.85
CA ASP A 36 -15.18 5.56 31.18
C ASP A 36 -13.84 4.91 30.83
N ALA A 37 -13.04 5.58 30.01
CA ALA A 37 -11.73 5.10 29.57
C ALA A 37 -10.74 4.92 30.76
N SER A 38 -10.84 5.74 31.83
CA SER A 38 -10.03 5.58 33.03
C SER A 38 -10.40 4.31 33.76
N ALA A 39 -11.69 4.05 33.96
CA ALA A 39 -12.17 2.83 34.61
C ALA A 39 -11.77 1.55 33.88
N ILE A 40 -11.75 1.60 32.53
CA ILE A 40 -11.25 0.49 31.71
C ILE A 40 -9.76 0.24 31.94
N ASN A 41 -8.94 1.29 31.95
CA ASN A 41 -7.51 1.17 32.14
C ASN A 41 -7.14 0.72 33.55
N ASP A 42 -7.83 1.25 34.57
CA ASP A 42 -7.62 0.90 35.97
C ASP A 42 -7.96 -0.59 36.21
N LEU A 43 -9.10 -1.04 35.70
CA LEU A 43 -9.51 -2.44 35.79
C LEU A 43 -8.59 -3.40 35.03
N ALA A 44 -8.10 -2.97 33.84
CA ALA A 44 -7.12 -3.76 33.09
C ALA A 44 -5.80 -3.91 33.86
N ALA A 45 -5.37 -2.85 34.56
CA ALA A 45 -4.17 -2.89 35.43
C ALA A 45 -4.37 -3.81 36.65
N GLU A 46 -5.55 -3.80 37.27
CA GLU A 46 -5.88 -4.70 38.40
C GLU A 46 -5.93 -6.17 37.96
N ILE A 47 -6.57 -6.47 36.81
CA ILE A 47 -6.58 -7.83 36.25
C ILE A 47 -5.14 -8.28 35.98
N LYS A 48 -4.32 -7.42 35.37
CA LYS A 48 -2.92 -7.74 35.10
C LYS A 48 -2.14 -8.02 36.37
N ALA A 49 -2.29 -7.22 37.42
CA ALA A 49 -1.60 -7.42 38.70
C ALA A 49 -1.95 -8.78 39.34
N VAL A 50 -3.21 -9.22 39.26
CA VAL A 50 -3.63 -10.53 39.77
C VAL A 50 -3.09 -11.67 38.89
N LEU A 51 -2.98 -11.48 37.59
CA LEU A 51 -2.36 -12.45 36.68
C LEU A 51 -0.84 -12.57 36.94
N ASP A 52 -0.16 -11.44 37.17
CA ASP A 52 1.28 -11.41 37.45
C ASP A 52 1.64 -12.11 38.79
N ASP A 53 0.71 -12.16 39.75
CA ASP A 53 0.86 -12.88 41.06
C ASP A 53 0.42 -14.35 40.99
N SER A 54 -0.06 -14.80 39.84
CA SER A 54 -0.47 -16.18 39.57
C SER A 54 0.67 -17.00 38.93
N ASP A 55 0.51 -18.35 38.89
CA ASP A 55 1.39 -19.21 38.08
C ASP A 55 1.21 -19.01 36.57
N TYR A 56 0.52 -17.92 36.16
CA TYR A 56 0.31 -17.57 34.76
C TYR A 56 1.62 -17.13 34.11
N LYS A 57 1.95 -17.79 33.01
CA LYS A 57 3.05 -17.37 32.14
C LYS A 57 2.45 -17.00 30.78
N GLU A 58 2.79 -15.79 30.34
CA GLU A 58 2.42 -15.33 29.00
C GLU A 58 3.24 -16.05 27.92
N ALA A 59 2.63 -16.35 26.80
CA ALA A 59 3.32 -16.83 25.61
C ALA A 59 4.35 -15.78 25.12
N ASP A 60 5.39 -16.23 24.44
CA ASP A 60 6.44 -15.37 23.93
C ASP A 60 6.03 -14.67 22.63
N TYR A 61 5.86 -13.35 22.69
CA TYR A 61 5.55 -12.46 21.56
C TYR A 61 6.77 -11.75 20.99
N SER A 62 7.98 -11.99 21.50
CA SER A 62 9.19 -11.22 21.15
C SER A 62 9.43 -11.14 19.65
N ARG A 63 9.16 -12.21 18.90
CA ARG A 63 9.33 -12.26 17.45
C ARG A 63 8.27 -11.44 16.70
N ILE A 64 7.03 -11.44 17.19
CA ILE A 64 5.97 -10.57 16.66
C ILE A 64 6.35 -9.11 16.86
N GLU A 65 6.82 -8.74 18.04
CA GLU A 65 7.26 -7.37 18.33
C GLU A 65 8.48 -6.98 17.51
N THR A 66 9.37 -7.91 17.22
CA THR A 66 10.50 -7.68 16.30
C THR A 66 10.01 -7.42 14.87
N LEU A 67 9.07 -8.22 14.36
CA LEU A 67 8.47 -8.00 13.03
C LEU A 67 7.70 -6.67 12.95
N LYS A 68 6.96 -6.28 13.98
CA LYS A 68 6.25 -4.98 14.00
C LYS A 68 7.20 -3.78 13.82
N LYS A 69 8.44 -3.87 14.31
CA LYS A 69 9.46 -2.81 14.13
C LYS A 69 9.93 -2.63 12.69
N THR A 70 9.64 -3.59 11.80
CA THR A 70 10.01 -3.52 10.38
C THR A 70 8.95 -2.84 9.52
N ILE A 71 7.79 -2.50 10.10
CA ILE A 71 6.69 -1.84 9.39
C ILE A 71 7.04 -0.37 9.22
N PRO A 72 7.11 0.15 7.99
CA PRO A 72 7.30 1.58 7.76
C PRO A 72 6.11 2.39 8.33
N SER A 73 6.37 3.60 8.77
CA SER A 73 5.30 4.52 9.22
C SER A 73 4.39 4.96 8.08
N ASP A 74 4.90 5.00 6.85
CA ASP A 74 4.16 5.28 5.61
C ASP A 74 4.02 4.02 4.77
N LEU A 75 2.78 3.56 4.54
CA LEU A 75 2.46 2.42 3.69
C LEU A 75 2.01 2.83 2.27
N SER A 76 1.99 4.12 1.96
CA SER A 76 1.60 4.62 0.62
C SER A 76 2.44 4.08 -0.54
N PRO A 77 3.71 3.65 -0.35
CA PRO A 77 4.48 2.99 -1.40
C PRO A 77 3.92 1.62 -1.83
N PHE A 78 3.03 1.02 -1.05
CA PHE A 78 2.47 -0.30 -1.31
C PHE A 78 1.03 -0.23 -1.85
N THR A 79 0.61 -1.28 -2.57
CA THR A 79 -0.76 -1.35 -3.07
C THR A 79 -1.77 -1.37 -1.92
N GLU A 80 -2.90 -0.71 -2.11
CA GLU A 80 -3.97 -0.63 -1.11
C GLU A 80 -4.39 -2.04 -0.61
N GLU A 81 -4.49 -3.01 -1.54
CA GLU A 81 -4.84 -4.40 -1.21
C GLU A 81 -3.82 -5.04 -0.26
N SER A 82 -2.51 -4.91 -0.55
CA SER A 82 -1.46 -5.50 0.28
C SER A 82 -1.31 -4.80 1.64
N ALA A 83 -1.47 -3.48 1.69
CA ALA A 83 -1.46 -2.71 2.93
C ALA A 83 -2.68 -3.04 3.80
N ALA A 84 -3.88 -3.09 3.24
CA ALA A 84 -5.10 -3.47 3.95
C ALA A 84 -5.03 -4.90 4.50
N TRP A 85 -4.39 -5.83 3.78
CA TRP A 85 -4.14 -7.17 4.29
C TRP A 85 -3.21 -7.17 5.52
N LEU A 86 -2.13 -6.39 5.49
CA LEU A 86 -1.24 -6.24 6.66
C LEU A 86 -2.01 -5.68 7.87
N GLU A 87 -2.82 -4.63 7.67
CA GLU A 87 -3.64 -4.05 8.74
C GLU A 87 -4.64 -5.07 9.31
N TYR A 88 -5.29 -5.85 8.44
CA TYR A 88 -6.16 -6.92 8.87
C TYR A 88 -5.42 -7.94 9.73
N VAL A 89 -4.24 -8.42 9.29
CA VAL A 89 -3.43 -9.37 10.05
C VAL A 89 -3.05 -8.81 11.42
N LEU A 90 -2.61 -7.55 11.48
CA LEU A 90 -2.29 -6.88 12.74
C LEU A 90 -3.49 -6.84 13.69
N SER A 91 -4.70 -6.64 13.18
CA SER A 91 -5.94 -6.64 13.97
C SER A 91 -6.32 -8.01 14.53
N GLN A 92 -5.82 -9.10 13.93
CA GLN A 92 -6.10 -10.47 14.38
C GLN A 92 -5.15 -10.94 15.49
N ILE A 93 -4.03 -10.25 15.72
CA ILE A 93 -3.06 -10.63 16.73
C ILE A 93 -3.63 -10.33 18.11
N ARG A 94 -3.85 -11.39 18.89
CA ARG A 94 -4.28 -11.29 20.29
C ARG A 94 -3.05 -11.38 21.17
N THR A 95 -2.92 -10.46 22.11
CA THR A 95 -1.80 -10.41 23.07
C THR A 95 -2.20 -11.05 24.43
N GLY A 96 -1.25 -11.45 25.31
CA GLY A 96 -1.46 -12.05 26.64
C GLY A 96 -2.05 -13.47 26.63
N LEU A 97 -1.90 -14.24 25.56
CA LEU A 97 -2.24 -15.67 25.59
C LEU A 97 -1.29 -16.42 26.52
N PRO A 98 -1.78 -17.45 27.23
CA PRO A 98 -0.93 -18.22 28.11
C PRO A 98 0.12 -19.06 27.34
N GLU A 99 1.21 -19.44 28.02
CA GLU A 99 2.33 -20.21 27.43
C GLU A 99 1.86 -21.47 26.70
N GLU A 100 0.81 -22.13 27.20
CA GLU A 100 0.24 -23.33 26.55
C GLU A 100 -0.38 -23.02 25.16
N MET A 101 -0.64 -21.76 24.88
CA MET A 101 -1.11 -21.29 23.57
C MET A 101 0.02 -20.74 22.68
N GLN A 102 1.28 -21.04 23.00
CA GLN A 102 2.43 -20.59 22.19
C GLN A 102 2.25 -20.92 20.71
N SER A 103 1.71 -22.08 20.38
CA SER A 103 1.47 -22.45 18.97
C SER A 103 0.51 -21.50 18.24
N THR A 104 -0.42 -20.86 18.96
CA THR A 104 -1.30 -19.83 18.40
C THR A 104 -0.52 -18.54 18.13
N VAL A 105 0.36 -18.17 19.05
CA VAL A 105 1.25 -16.99 18.90
C VAL A 105 2.24 -17.21 17.75
N ASP A 106 2.77 -18.42 17.60
CA ASP A 106 3.62 -18.80 16.47
C ASP A 106 2.84 -18.72 15.14
N GLY A 107 1.53 -19.03 15.15
CA GLY A 107 0.64 -18.82 14.01
C GLY A 107 0.47 -17.35 13.65
N TYR A 108 0.34 -16.45 14.62
CA TYR A 108 0.29 -15.00 14.39
C TYR A 108 1.62 -14.47 13.85
N GLU A 109 2.76 -14.93 14.40
CA GLU A 109 4.09 -14.60 13.88
C GLU A 109 4.18 -14.92 12.38
N LYS A 110 3.82 -16.16 12.01
CA LYS A 110 3.84 -16.58 10.61
C LYS A 110 2.92 -15.73 9.74
N MET A 111 1.68 -15.47 10.17
CA MET A 111 0.74 -14.63 9.43
C MET A 111 1.28 -13.23 9.21
N LEU A 112 1.92 -12.63 10.23
CA LEU A 112 2.52 -11.31 10.12
C LEU A 112 3.73 -11.32 9.18
N ALA A 113 4.61 -12.31 9.27
CA ALA A 113 5.75 -12.47 8.37
C ALA A 113 5.29 -12.63 6.91
N ASP A 114 4.27 -13.47 6.66
CA ASP A 114 3.70 -13.66 5.33
C ASP A 114 3.07 -12.36 4.79
N ALA A 115 2.37 -11.59 5.64
CA ALA A 115 1.78 -10.31 5.24
C ALA A 115 2.84 -9.25 4.90
N LEU A 116 3.92 -9.15 5.70
CA LEU A 116 5.04 -8.25 5.43
C LEU A 116 5.75 -8.59 4.12
N ALA A 117 6.07 -9.87 3.91
CA ALA A 117 6.68 -10.35 2.66
C ALA A 117 5.74 -10.11 1.45
N GLY A 118 4.43 -10.21 1.65
CA GLY A 118 3.39 -10.02 0.64
C GLY A 118 3.11 -8.56 0.27
N LEU A 119 3.66 -7.58 0.99
CA LEU A 119 3.52 -6.18 0.62
C LEU A 119 4.08 -5.94 -0.79
N THR A 120 3.26 -5.42 -1.69
CA THR A 120 3.59 -5.21 -3.10
C THR A 120 3.69 -3.72 -3.38
N LEU A 121 4.83 -3.29 -3.92
CA LEU A 121 4.99 -1.90 -4.34
C LEU A 121 3.98 -1.54 -5.43
N VAL A 122 3.43 -0.33 -5.38
CA VAL A 122 2.65 0.22 -6.47
C VAL A 122 3.53 0.26 -7.71
N GLU A 123 3.06 -0.30 -8.84
CA GLU A 123 3.84 -0.34 -10.10
C GLU A 123 3.94 1.04 -10.78
N GLU A 124 3.24 2.05 -10.26
CA GLU A 124 3.30 3.39 -10.83
C GLU A 124 4.72 3.95 -10.74
N ARG A 125 5.24 4.35 -11.89
CA ARG A 125 6.37 5.26 -11.99
C ARG A 125 6.01 6.48 -11.14
N ASN A 126 6.81 6.83 -10.13
CA ASN A 126 6.62 8.07 -9.38
C ASN A 126 6.94 9.24 -10.32
N VAL A 127 5.93 9.62 -11.07
CA VAL A 127 5.99 10.80 -11.91
C VAL A 127 5.38 11.92 -11.09
N ASN A 128 6.15 12.98 -10.89
CA ASN A 128 5.59 14.21 -10.37
C ASN A 128 4.67 14.79 -11.43
N TYR A 129 3.39 14.90 -11.11
CA TYR A 129 2.42 15.49 -12.03
C TYR A 129 2.25 16.98 -11.73
N VAL A 130 2.07 17.76 -12.78
CA VAL A 130 1.52 19.10 -12.63
C VAL A 130 0.10 18.96 -12.08
N ASP A 131 -0.22 19.72 -11.04
CA ASP A 131 -1.58 19.74 -10.48
C ASP A 131 -2.59 20.14 -11.56
N ASN A 132 -3.57 19.26 -11.83
CA ASN A 132 -4.61 19.50 -12.84
C ASN A 132 -5.40 20.80 -12.57
N ALA A 133 -5.51 21.25 -11.30
CA ALA A 133 -6.14 22.53 -10.96
C ALA A 133 -5.39 23.75 -11.53
N LYS A 134 -4.11 23.58 -11.90
CA LYS A 134 -3.26 24.62 -12.54
C LYS A 134 -3.20 24.49 -14.07
N LEU A 135 -3.98 23.58 -14.64
CA LEU A 135 -4.05 23.35 -16.06
C LEU A 135 -5.39 23.82 -16.63
N THR A 136 -5.34 24.39 -17.82
CA THR A 136 -6.52 24.63 -18.64
C THR A 136 -6.43 23.81 -19.93
N ALA A 137 -7.47 23.03 -20.22
CA ALA A 137 -7.52 22.24 -21.44
C ALA A 137 -8.34 22.93 -22.52
N THR A 138 -7.80 22.98 -23.74
CA THR A 138 -8.51 23.33 -24.97
C THR A 138 -8.35 22.25 -26.04
N ALA A 139 -9.24 22.19 -27.02
CA ALA A 139 -9.14 21.16 -28.05
C ALA A 139 -9.58 21.66 -29.42
N SER A 140 -9.22 20.92 -30.48
CA SER A 140 -9.65 21.19 -31.85
C SER A 140 -11.16 21.26 -32.03
N SER A 141 -11.88 20.44 -31.25
CA SER A 141 -13.34 20.43 -31.16
C SER A 141 -13.78 19.59 -29.97
N HIS A 142 -15.05 19.68 -29.56
CA HIS A 142 -15.69 18.73 -28.63
C HIS A 142 -17.14 18.51 -29.02
N GLN A 143 -17.69 17.36 -28.67
CA GLN A 143 -19.03 16.97 -29.08
C GLN A 143 -20.12 17.81 -28.39
N ASP A 144 -20.03 17.93 -27.07
CA ASP A 144 -20.94 18.69 -26.22
C ASP A 144 -20.26 19.03 -24.88
N ASN A 145 -21.00 19.69 -23.96
CA ASN A 145 -20.46 20.04 -22.65
C ASN A 145 -20.13 18.81 -21.77
N GLY A 146 -20.72 17.65 -22.02
CA GLY A 146 -20.38 16.41 -21.32
C GLY A 146 -19.11 15.76 -21.82
N SER A 147 -18.56 16.22 -22.95
CA SER A 147 -17.32 15.74 -23.56
C SER A 147 -16.35 16.89 -23.86
N ALA A 148 -16.42 17.98 -23.08
CA ALA A 148 -15.57 19.13 -23.21
C ALA A 148 -14.12 18.82 -22.76
N PRO A 149 -13.10 19.62 -23.16
CA PRO A 149 -11.70 19.33 -22.87
C PRO A 149 -11.34 19.20 -21.38
N ASP A 150 -12.05 19.90 -20.50
CA ASP A 150 -11.91 19.83 -19.05
C ASP A 150 -12.18 18.43 -18.47
N LYS A 151 -12.94 17.59 -19.22
CA LYS A 151 -13.17 16.20 -18.86
C LYS A 151 -11.92 15.32 -18.91
N ALA A 152 -10.89 15.78 -19.55
CA ALA A 152 -9.59 15.10 -19.54
C ALA A 152 -8.69 15.52 -18.35
N LEU A 153 -9.19 16.37 -17.42
CA LEU A 153 -8.48 16.88 -16.25
C LEU A 153 -9.27 16.73 -14.94
N ASP A 154 -10.47 16.14 -14.97
CA ASP A 154 -11.41 16.13 -13.82
C ASP A 154 -11.17 15.00 -12.82
N GLY A 155 -10.23 14.10 -13.08
CA GLY A 155 -9.88 12.98 -12.20
C GLY A 155 -10.85 11.78 -12.28
N ASP A 156 -11.86 11.83 -13.15
CA ASP A 156 -12.83 10.75 -13.33
C ASP A 156 -12.66 10.06 -14.68
N THR A 157 -12.05 8.88 -14.69
CA THR A 157 -11.83 8.07 -15.91
C THR A 157 -13.12 7.59 -16.59
N ASN A 158 -14.30 7.80 -15.99
CA ASN A 158 -15.60 7.51 -16.61
C ASN A 158 -16.09 8.68 -17.46
N THR A 159 -15.56 9.88 -17.29
CA THR A 159 -15.77 11.03 -18.19
C THR A 159 -14.69 11.06 -19.26
N ILE A 160 -14.94 11.74 -20.38
CA ILE A 160 -13.97 11.86 -21.47
C ILE A 160 -14.08 13.20 -22.17
N TRP A 161 -12.98 13.79 -22.60
CA TRP A 161 -13.00 14.64 -23.76
C TRP A 161 -13.23 13.77 -25.01
N HIS A 162 -14.06 14.23 -25.93
CA HIS A 162 -14.26 13.59 -27.25
C HIS A 162 -14.43 14.68 -28.33
N SER A 163 -13.68 14.56 -29.42
CA SER A 163 -13.83 15.43 -30.58
C SER A 163 -15.24 15.35 -31.15
N LYS A 164 -15.66 16.33 -31.92
CA LYS A 164 -16.98 16.34 -32.56
C LYS A 164 -17.12 15.18 -33.53
N TRP A 165 -18.21 14.39 -33.40
CA TRP A 165 -18.41 13.11 -34.11
C TRP A 165 -18.50 13.24 -35.63
N ASP A 166 -18.98 14.39 -36.12
CA ASP A 166 -19.11 14.68 -37.54
C ASP A 166 -17.83 15.23 -38.18
N ILE A 167 -16.80 15.50 -37.37
CA ILE A 167 -15.48 15.94 -37.84
C ILE A 167 -14.53 14.74 -37.75
N THR A 168 -14.37 14.01 -38.84
CA THR A 168 -13.46 12.86 -38.95
C THR A 168 -12.17 13.19 -39.70
N THR A 169 -11.95 14.45 -40.00
CA THR A 169 -10.71 14.91 -40.66
C THR A 169 -9.61 15.09 -39.61
N MET A 170 -8.57 14.27 -39.74
CA MET A 170 -7.39 14.36 -38.89
C MET A 170 -6.49 15.52 -39.36
N PRO A 171 -5.65 16.11 -38.47
CA PRO A 171 -5.45 15.74 -37.07
C PRO A 171 -6.47 16.41 -36.14
N HIS A 172 -6.79 15.72 -35.03
CA HIS A 172 -7.37 16.33 -33.84
C HIS A 172 -6.26 16.69 -32.87
N TRP A 173 -6.59 17.52 -31.88
CA TRP A 173 -5.63 17.86 -30.81
C TRP A 173 -6.36 18.26 -29.53
N ILE A 174 -5.67 18.06 -28.39
CA ILE A 174 -5.99 18.63 -27.09
C ILE A 174 -4.72 19.30 -26.54
N ASP A 175 -4.86 20.48 -26.01
CA ASP A 175 -3.80 21.35 -25.52
C ASP A 175 -3.97 21.59 -24.02
N LEU A 176 -2.87 21.46 -23.28
CA LEU A 176 -2.78 21.74 -21.85
C LEU A 176 -1.97 23.03 -21.67
N GLU A 177 -2.65 24.08 -21.19
CA GLU A 177 -2.02 25.35 -20.83
C GLU A 177 -1.75 25.36 -19.32
N MET A 178 -0.53 25.67 -18.93
CA MET A 178 -0.10 25.91 -17.56
C MET A 178 -0.23 27.40 -17.22
N GLU A 179 -0.48 27.72 -15.94
CA GLU A 179 -0.55 29.12 -15.49
C GLU A 179 0.72 29.89 -15.83
N GLU A 180 1.89 29.26 -15.60
CA GLU A 180 3.21 29.79 -15.94
C GLU A 180 4.04 28.73 -16.68
N PRO A 181 5.07 29.11 -17.45
CA PRO A 181 5.96 28.13 -18.06
C PRO A 181 6.62 27.24 -17.02
N MET A 182 6.52 25.92 -17.22
CA MET A 182 7.08 24.90 -16.32
C MET A 182 8.01 23.96 -17.10
N ALA A 183 8.98 23.38 -16.41
CA ALA A 183 9.76 22.29 -16.94
C ALA A 183 8.93 21.00 -16.91
N VAL A 184 8.79 20.35 -18.07
CA VAL A 184 8.01 19.14 -18.27
C VAL A 184 8.80 18.16 -19.14
N ASP A 185 8.59 16.83 -18.94
CA ASP A 185 9.33 15.77 -19.63
C ASP A 185 8.46 14.59 -20.07
N GLY A 186 7.15 14.68 -19.93
CA GLY A 186 6.25 13.63 -20.35
C GLY A 186 4.78 13.95 -20.17
N LEU A 187 3.95 13.04 -20.65
CA LEU A 187 2.50 13.09 -20.57
C LEU A 187 1.93 11.67 -20.32
N THR A 188 1.14 11.50 -19.30
CA THR A 188 0.30 10.32 -19.13
C THR A 188 -1.02 10.52 -19.84
N TYR A 189 -1.35 9.62 -20.74
CA TYR A 189 -2.63 9.55 -21.48
C TYR A 189 -3.43 8.34 -21.01
N VAL A 190 -4.59 8.58 -20.43
CA VAL A 190 -5.57 7.54 -20.10
C VAL A 190 -6.62 7.51 -21.21
N PRO A 191 -6.68 6.44 -22.02
CA PRO A 191 -7.71 6.28 -23.04
C PRO A 191 -9.10 6.15 -22.41
N ARG A 192 -10.14 6.30 -23.20
CA ARG A 192 -11.48 5.95 -22.74
C ARG A 192 -11.54 4.49 -22.27
N GLN A 193 -12.26 4.25 -21.16
CA GLN A 193 -12.30 2.93 -20.52
C GLN A 193 -13.37 1.99 -21.14
N THR A 194 -14.28 2.54 -21.95
CA THR A 194 -15.33 1.75 -22.61
C THR A 194 -15.26 1.93 -24.12
N GLY A 195 -14.86 0.88 -24.84
CA GLY A 195 -14.61 0.91 -26.28
C GLY A 195 -13.29 1.59 -26.63
N THR A 196 -13.05 1.84 -27.92
CA THR A 196 -11.77 2.38 -28.41
C THR A 196 -11.91 3.60 -29.30
N ASN A 197 -13.15 4.09 -29.54
CA ASN A 197 -13.40 5.23 -30.41
C ASN A 197 -12.67 6.48 -29.91
N GLY A 198 -11.83 7.07 -30.76
CA GLY A 198 -11.05 8.24 -30.44
C GLY A 198 -9.71 7.96 -29.75
N ASN A 199 -9.36 6.69 -29.42
CA ASN A 199 -8.05 6.38 -28.88
C ASN A 199 -6.96 6.71 -29.89
N VAL A 200 -5.96 7.50 -29.46
CA VAL A 200 -4.81 7.88 -30.30
C VAL A 200 -3.94 6.65 -30.56
N THR A 201 -3.54 6.45 -31.82
CA THR A 201 -2.62 5.37 -32.25
C THR A 201 -1.30 5.90 -32.79
N LYS A 202 -1.31 7.13 -33.33
CA LYS A 202 -0.10 7.85 -33.71
C LYS A 202 -0.23 9.31 -33.29
N TYR A 203 0.78 9.79 -32.59
CA TYR A 203 0.75 11.12 -31.98
C TYR A 203 1.96 11.96 -32.33
N GLU A 204 1.77 13.25 -32.14
CA GLU A 204 2.85 14.24 -32.04
C GLU A 204 2.62 15.07 -30.77
N ILE A 205 3.69 15.34 -30.02
CA ILE A 205 3.70 16.32 -28.93
C ILE A 205 4.19 17.63 -29.52
N GLN A 206 3.41 18.67 -29.37
CA GLN A 206 3.79 20.03 -29.73
C GLN A 206 3.85 20.90 -28.50
N ILE A 207 4.75 21.87 -28.49
CA ILE A 207 4.95 22.83 -27.40
C ILE A 207 4.82 24.27 -27.92
N SER A 208 4.37 25.13 -27.01
CA SER A 208 4.29 26.59 -27.31
C SER A 208 4.41 27.39 -26.01
N ASN A 209 4.91 28.64 -26.12
CA ASN A 209 4.90 29.59 -25.02
C ASN A 209 3.86 30.72 -25.21
N ASP A 210 3.24 30.81 -26.38
CA ASP A 210 2.26 31.86 -26.72
C ASP A 210 0.87 31.33 -27.11
N GLY A 211 0.68 29.96 -27.10
CA GLY A 211 -0.57 29.30 -27.47
C GLY A 211 -0.95 29.41 -28.96
N THR A 212 -0.04 30.02 -29.79
CA THR A 212 -0.30 30.27 -31.21
C THR A 212 0.73 29.58 -32.08
N ASN A 213 1.99 29.74 -31.74
CA ASN A 213 3.12 29.19 -32.50
C ASN A 213 3.56 27.88 -31.85
N TYR A 214 3.16 26.77 -32.42
CA TYR A 214 3.49 25.42 -31.93
C TYR A 214 4.64 24.82 -32.73
N THR A 215 5.56 24.17 -32.02
CA THR A 215 6.65 23.40 -32.62
C THR A 215 6.56 21.93 -32.17
N LYS A 216 6.86 21.03 -33.11
CA LYS A 216 6.95 19.61 -32.78
C LYS A 216 8.10 19.35 -31.82
N HIS A 217 7.83 18.60 -30.74
CA HIS A 217 8.81 18.26 -29.74
C HIS A 217 9.08 16.74 -29.66
N ALA A 218 8.02 15.91 -29.82
CA ALA A 218 8.13 14.45 -29.88
C ALA A 218 7.06 13.85 -30.79
N GLU A 219 7.21 12.58 -31.16
CA GLU A 219 6.20 11.80 -31.88
C GLU A 219 6.34 10.32 -31.55
N GLY A 220 5.28 9.55 -31.77
CA GLY A 220 5.30 8.12 -31.55
C GLY A 220 3.98 7.42 -31.89
N THR A 221 3.90 6.14 -31.51
CA THR A 221 2.74 5.30 -31.69
C THR A 221 2.31 4.64 -30.39
N LEU A 222 1.01 4.42 -30.22
CA LEU A 222 0.41 3.79 -29.05
C LEU A 222 -0.44 2.60 -29.44
N LYS A 223 -0.56 1.62 -28.54
CA LYS A 223 -1.51 0.51 -28.72
C LYS A 223 -2.94 1.00 -28.54
N ASN A 224 -3.85 0.54 -29.41
CA ASN A 224 -5.27 0.83 -29.29
C ASN A 224 -5.94 -0.12 -28.28
N ASN A 225 -5.83 0.18 -27.02
CA ASN A 225 -6.46 -0.51 -25.90
C ASN A 225 -6.74 0.47 -24.76
N ALA A 226 -7.37 0.02 -23.67
CA ALA A 226 -7.73 0.86 -22.52
C ALA A 226 -6.58 1.11 -21.52
N ASP A 227 -5.41 0.45 -21.72
CA ASP A 227 -4.29 0.63 -20.78
C ASP A 227 -3.82 2.08 -20.78
N THR A 228 -3.44 2.59 -19.62
CA THR A 228 -2.76 3.89 -19.48
C THR A 228 -1.46 3.91 -20.28
N LYS A 229 -1.17 5.02 -20.94
CA LYS A 229 0.03 5.21 -21.77
C LYS A 229 0.90 6.31 -21.17
N VAL A 230 2.18 6.05 -21.06
CA VAL A 230 3.20 7.04 -20.70
C VAL A 230 3.90 7.48 -21.99
N ILE A 231 3.92 8.76 -22.24
CA ILE A 231 4.59 9.42 -23.37
C ILE A 231 5.73 10.25 -22.80
N ASP A 232 6.93 9.68 -22.83
CA ASP A 232 8.13 10.42 -22.40
C ASP A 232 8.67 11.26 -23.54
N PHE A 233 9.19 12.43 -23.23
CA PHE A 233 9.90 13.30 -24.17
C PHE A 233 11.04 14.07 -23.47
N ASN A 234 11.96 14.64 -24.25
CA ASN A 234 13.05 15.42 -23.70
C ASN A 234 12.51 16.61 -22.90
N LYS A 235 13.11 16.84 -21.72
CA LYS A 235 12.76 17.97 -20.86
C LYS A 235 12.73 19.29 -21.61
N VAL A 236 11.68 20.07 -21.38
CA VAL A 236 11.50 21.40 -21.96
C VAL A 236 10.73 22.30 -21.00
N THR A 237 11.13 23.58 -20.94
CA THR A 237 10.35 24.61 -20.25
C THR A 237 9.37 25.25 -21.24
N THR A 238 8.08 25.11 -21.00
CA THR A 238 7.03 25.58 -21.92
C THR A 238 5.77 25.96 -21.15
N LYS A 239 4.87 26.72 -21.74
CA LYS A 239 3.56 27.06 -21.19
C LYS A 239 2.42 26.17 -21.72
N HIS A 240 2.58 25.62 -22.91
CA HIS A 240 1.58 24.77 -23.56
C HIS A 240 2.20 23.44 -24.00
N VAL A 241 1.48 22.34 -23.73
CA VAL A 241 1.78 21.00 -24.27
C VAL A 241 0.53 20.50 -25.00
N ARG A 242 0.68 20.24 -26.29
CA ARG A 242 -0.41 19.77 -27.14
C ARG A 242 -0.18 18.33 -27.57
N LEU A 243 -1.15 17.47 -27.29
CA LEU A 243 -1.22 16.14 -27.86
C LEU A 243 -1.99 16.20 -29.19
N VAL A 244 -1.30 15.98 -30.29
CA VAL A 244 -1.88 15.92 -31.62
C VAL A 244 -2.13 14.48 -32.01
N TYR A 245 -3.34 14.17 -32.38
CA TYR A 245 -3.80 12.88 -32.88
C TYR A 245 -3.56 12.82 -34.38
N LEU A 246 -2.45 12.26 -34.83
CA LEU A 246 -2.17 12.07 -36.26
C LEU A 246 -2.97 10.91 -36.82
N GLU A 247 -3.13 9.82 -36.04
CA GLU A 247 -4.02 8.70 -36.31
C GLU A 247 -4.75 8.29 -35.02
N ALA A 248 -6.01 7.98 -35.11
CA ALA A 248 -6.82 7.54 -34.00
C ALA A 248 -7.95 6.61 -34.46
N ALA A 249 -8.48 5.80 -33.53
CA ALA A 249 -9.59 4.90 -33.82
C ALA A 249 -10.83 5.67 -34.30
N ASN A 250 -11.36 5.28 -35.43
CA ASN A 250 -12.51 5.92 -36.12
C ASN A 250 -12.27 7.39 -36.48
N ASN A 251 -11.03 7.83 -36.61
CA ASN A 251 -10.66 9.22 -36.94
C ASN A 251 -11.31 10.27 -36.00
N ASN A 252 -11.46 9.96 -34.74
CA ASN A 252 -11.90 10.89 -33.70
C ASN A 252 -10.74 11.07 -32.68
N GLY A 253 -10.87 12.05 -31.78
CA GLY A 253 -9.99 12.21 -30.63
C GLY A 253 -10.77 11.99 -29.34
N ALA A 254 -10.20 11.25 -28.38
CA ALA A 254 -10.74 11.10 -27.04
C ALA A 254 -9.62 10.90 -26.01
N ALA A 255 -9.84 11.43 -24.81
CA ALA A 255 -9.02 11.17 -23.63
C ALA A 255 -9.93 11.10 -22.40
N ALA A 256 -9.75 10.09 -21.55
CA ALA A 256 -10.39 10.05 -20.25
C ALA A 256 -9.62 10.95 -19.28
N GLU A 257 -8.28 10.81 -19.22
CA GLU A 257 -7.44 11.66 -18.39
C GLU A 257 -6.13 11.98 -19.10
N LEU A 258 -5.63 13.18 -18.83
CA LEU A 258 -4.29 13.64 -19.18
C LEU A 258 -3.60 14.14 -17.92
N LYS A 259 -2.37 13.70 -17.69
CA LYS A 259 -1.53 14.18 -16.59
C LYS A 259 -0.18 14.58 -17.14
N LEU A 260 0.19 15.84 -16.99
CA LEU A 260 1.47 16.38 -17.46
C LEU A 260 2.56 16.09 -16.43
N HIS A 261 3.70 15.56 -16.88
CA HIS A 261 4.83 15.24 -16.02
C HIS A 261 5.65 16.50 -15.76
N GLN A 262 5.80 16.85 -14.49
CA GLN A 262 6.63 17.97 -14.06
C GLN A 262 8.08 17.51 -13.89
N ALA A 263 8.98 18.10 -14.68
CA ALA A 263 10.42 17.96 -14.51
C ALA A 263 10.96 18.98 -13.49
N ASP A 264 12.22 18.80 -13.05
CA ASP A 264 12.93 19.70 -12.11
C ASP A 264 12.17 19.92 -10.78
N VAL A 265 11.46 18.90 -10.30
CA VAL A 265 10.91 18.91 -8.94
C VAL A 265 12.08 18.75 -7.97
N PRO A 266 12.18 19.56 -6.92
CA PRO A 266 13.19 19.33 -5.89
C PRO A 266 13.04 17.92 -5.29
N ALA A 267 14.15 17.20 -5.17
CA ALA A 267 14.15 15.89 -4.54
C ALA A 267 13.71 15.99 -3.07
N ASP A 268 12.82 15.11 -2.63
CA ASP A 268 12.37 15.03 -1.26
C ASP A 268 13.41 14.34 -0.36
N ILE A 269 14.53 15.03 -0.16
CA ILE A 269 15.65 14.54 0.67
C ILE A 269 15.24 14.42 2.13
N GLU A 270 14.33 15.26 2.62
CA GLU A 270 13.81 15.20 3.98
C GLU A 270 13.02 13.90 4.20
N GLY A 271 12.11 13.57 3.28
CA GLY A 271 11.35 12.32 3.31
C GLY A 271 12.27 11.09 3.19
N LEU A 272 13.26 11.10 2.30
CA LEU A 272 14.24 10.01 2.21
C LEU A 272 15.03 9.86 3.51
N THR A 273 15.45 10.96 4.14
CA THR A 273 16.16 10.94 5.42
C THR A 273 15.30 10.37 6.55
N ALA A 274 13.99 10.65 6.54
CA ALA A 274 13.05 10.07 7.49
C ALA A 274 12.99 8.54 7.35
N VAL A 275 12.82 8.00 6.15
CA VAL A 275 12.81 6.55 5.89
C VAL A 275 14.15 5.90 6.26
N ILE A 276 15.28 6.54 5.96
CA ILE A 276 16.61 6.08 6.39
C ILE A 276 16.68 5.99 7.92
N THR A 277 16.14 6.97 8.62
CA THR A 277 16.13 7.00 10.09
C THR A 277 15.30 5.85 10.66
N GLU A 278 14.12 5.58 10.09
CA GLU A 278 13.30 4.43 10.47
C GLU A 278 14.02 3.11 10.21
N ALA A 279 14.61 2.94 9.03
CA ALA A 279 15.35 1.74 8.66
C ALA A 279 16.54 1.47 9.62
N LYS A 280 17.27 2.52 10.00
CA LYS A 280 18.39 2.44 10.98
C LYS A 280 17.96 2.16 12.41
N ALA A 281 16.72 2.48 12.76
CA ALA A 281 16.18 2.18 14.09
C ALA A 281 15.91 0.68 14.27
N ILE A 282 15.76 -0.09 13.19
CA ILE A 282 15.64 -1.55 13.22
C ILE A 282 16.97 -2.13 13.68
N LYS A 283 16.91 -3.04 14.64
CA LYS A 283 18.09 -3.76 15.16
C LYS A 283 18.07 -5.19 14.65
N ASN A 284 19.23 -5.79 14.47
CA ASN A 284 19.31 -7.23 14.15
C ASN A 284 18.97 -8.06 15.39
N GLU A 285 17.69 -8.32 15.57
CA GLU A 285 17.14 -9.13 16.67
C GLU A 285 16.72 -10.51 16.14
N GLY A 286 17.65 -11.23 15.48
CA GLY A 286 17.43 -12.59 14.96
C GLY A 286 16.92 -12.64 13.52
N PHE A 287 17.28 -11.67 12.68
CA PHE A 287 17.05 -11.74 11.24
C PHE A 287 18.15 -12.55 10.54
N THR A 288 17.79 -13.22 9.44
CA THR A 288 18.77 -13.93 8.62
C THR A 288 19.82 -12.97 8.11
N LYS A 289 21.05 -13.45 8.00
CA LYS A 289 22.17 -12.65 7.52
C LYS A 289 21.88 -12.03 6.14
N GLU A 290 21.28 -12.79 5.24
CA GLU A 290 20.98 -12.38 3.88
C GLU A 290 19.99 -11.21 3.84
N SER A 291 18.88 -11.31 4.60
CA SER A 291 17.86 -10.23 4.64
C SER A 291 18.39 -8.99 5.38
N TRP A 292 19.19 -9.19 6.42
CA TRP A 292 19.81 -8.10 7.15
C TRP A 292 20.83 -7.35 6.29
N ASP A 293 21.74 -8.07 5.62
CA ASP A 293 22.74 -7.46 4.73
C ASP A 293 22.07 -6.70 3.58
N ALA A 294 20.97 -7.24 3.02
CA ALA A 294 20.20 -6.56 1.99
C ALA A 294 19.65 -5.20 2.47
N LEU A 295 19.09 -5.15 3.68
CA LEU A 295 18.63 -3.88 4.29
C LEU A 295 19.82 -2.92 4.50
N GLN A 296 20.95 -3.38 5.05
CA GLN A 296 22.12 -2.51 5.30
C GLN A 296 22.69 -1.93 4.00
N ASN A 297 22.73 -2.73 2.93
CA ASN A 297 23.17 -2.24 1.61
C ASN A 297 22.19 -1.18 1.07
N LYS A 298 20.87 -1.41 1.20
CA LYS A 298 19.88 -0.44 0.76
C LYS A 298 19.93 0.86 1.56
N ILE A 299 20.20 0.80 2.87
CA ILE A 299 20.43 1.98 3.71
C ILE A 299 21.66 2.76 3.18
N ALA A 300 22.77 2.08 2.87
CA ALA A 300 23.97 2.74 2.37
C ALA A 300 23.75 3.43 1.01
N GLU A 301 23.03 2.77 0.08
CA GLU A 301 22.63 3.37 -1.20
C GLU A 301 21.75 4.61 -1.00
N ALA A 302 20.79 4.53 -0.08
CA ALA A 302 19.91 5.65 0.26
C ALA A 302 20.66 6.84 0.87
N GLU A 303 21.65 6.60 1.75
CA GLU A 303 22.49 7.64 2.33
C GLU A 303 23.40 8.31 1.29
N GLU A 304 23.96 7.54 0.35
CA GLU A 304 24.73 8.08 -0.76
C GLU A 304 23.84 9.01 -1.61
N LEU A 305 22.63 8.58 -1.98
CA LEU A 305 21.69 9.39 -2.74
C LEU A 305 21.25 10.63 -1.97
N ALA A 306 20.93 10.51 -0.67
CA ALA A 306 20.52 11.65 0.15
C ALA A 306 21.61 12.72 0.33
N SER A 307 22.88 12.33 0.19
CA SER A 307 24.04 13.23 0.27
C SER A 307 24.45 13.84 -1.07
N ALA A 308 23.87 13.40 -2.19
CA ALA A 308 24.20 13.89 -3.52
C ALA A 308 23.70 15.33 -3.73
N GLU A 309 24.58 16.21 -4.22
CA GLU A 309 24.28 17.64 -4.40
C GLU A 309 23.11 17.90 -5.39
N ASN A 310 22.91 16.99 -6.36
CA ASN A 310 21.89 17.10 -7.39
C ASN A 310 21.15 15.76 -7.53
N ALA A 311 20.61 15.25 -6.43
CA ALA A 311 19.80 14.04 -6.46
C ALA A 311 18.55 14.26 -7.34
N ASP A 312 18.28 13.32 -8.22
CA ASP A 312 17.06 13.34 -9.04
C ASP A 312 15.83 13.00 -8.17
N ALA A 313 14.76 13.77 -8.32
CA ALA A 313 13.55 13.59 -7.51
C ALA A 313 12.93 12.21 -7.70
N ASN A 314 12.95 11.67 -8.92
CA ASN A 314 12.41 10.36 -9.22
C ASN A 314 13.28 9.26 -8.62
N ASP A 315 14.61 9.39 -8.66
CA ASP A 315 15.53 8.44 -8.02
C ASP A 315 15.32 8.41 -6.51
N VAL A 316 15.09 9.58 -5.90
CA VAL A 316 14.78 9.71 -4.46
C VAL A 316 13.47 9.01 -4.10
N GLU A 317 12.42 9.20 -4.89
CA GLU A 317 11.13 8.53 -4.65
C GLU A 317 11.22 7.00 -4.85
N ILE A 318 11.96 6.54 -5.86
CA ILE A 318 12.23 5.11 -6.05
C ILE A 318 12.97 4.56 -4.84
N MET A 319 14.02 5.25 -4.38
CA MET A 319 14.81 4.81 -3.22
C MET A 319 13.99 4.73 -1.94
N LYS A 320 13.10 5.70 -1.66
CA LYS A 320 12.17 5.66 -0.51
C LYS A 320 11.34 4.38 -0.53
N ARG A 321 10.76 4.04 -1.69
CA ARG A 321 9.94 2.83 -1.87
C ARG A 321 10.74 1.55 -1.71
N GLU A 322 11.92 1.48 -2.33
CA GLU A 322 12.80 0.31 -2.23
C GLU A 322 13.31 0.09 -0.81
N LEU A 323 13.64 1.17 -0.10
CA LEU A 323 14.07 1.08 1.29
C LEU A 323 12.92 0.61 2.20
N SER A 324 11.70 1.14 2.03
CA SER A 324 10.50 0.66 2.73
C SER A 324 10.24 -0.83 2.45
N LYS A 325 10.42 -1.28 1.19
CA LYS A 325 10.30 -2.70 0.85
C LYS A 325 11.40 -3.54 1.48
N ALA A 326 12.63 -3.04 1.56
CA ALA A 326 13.73 -3.75 2.21
C ALA A 326 13.48 -3.95 3.71
N MET A 327 12.89 -2.97 4.40
CA MET A 327 12.48 -3.10 5.81
C MET A 327 11.49 -4.24 6.01
N THR A 328 10.44 -4.29 5.19
CA THR A 328 9.38 -5.31 5.29
C THR A 328 9.76 -6.67 4.73
N SER A 329 10.91 -6.77 4.07
CA SER A 329 11.47 -8.02 3.53
C SER A 329 12.46 -8.70 4.48
N LEU A 330 12.59 -8.22 5.70
CA LEU A 330 13.42 -8.85 6.73
C LEU A 330 12.80 -10.20 7.14
N ILE A 331 13.63 -11.23 7.19
CA ILE A 331 13.25 -12.61 7.49
C ILE A 331 13.89 -13.02 8.81
N LEU A 332 13.07 -13.41 9.80
CA LEU A 332 13.58 -13.97 11.05
C LEU A 332 14.21 -15.34 10.80
N GLU A 333 15.35 -15.61 11.47
CA GLU A 333 15.92 -16.95 11.52
C GLU A 333 14.90 -17.96 12.07
N ASP A 334 14.93 -19.19 11.58
CA ASP A 334 14.10 -20.25 12.15
C ASP A 334 14.41 -20.40 13.64
N LYS A 335 13.35 -20.59 14.44
CA LYS A 335 13.54 -20.98 15.84
C LYS A 335 14.41 -22.23 15.83
N VAL A 336 15.56 -22.18 16.51
CA VAL A 336 16.31 -23.40 16.81
C VAL A 336 15.41 -24.21 17.73
N THR A 337 14.48 -24.94 17.14
CA THR A 337 13.84 -26.01 17.85
C THR A 337 14.96 -27.00 18.14
N SER A 338 15.23 -27.26 19.41
CA SER A 338 15.95 -28.47 19.79
C SER A 338 15.07 -29.63 19.33
N ASP A 339 15.27 -30.01 18.06
CA ASP A 339 14.48 -31.01 17.37
C ASP A 339 14.56 -32.32 18.16
N PRO A 340 13.44 -32.90 18.57
CA PRO A 340 13.45 -34.32 18.88
C PRO A 340 13.74 -35.03 17.55
N GLU A 341 14.73 -35.90 17.54
CA GLU A 341 15.29 -36.67 16.40
C GLU A 341 14.32 -36.87 15.22
N PRO A 342 14.78 -36.67 13.96
CA PRO A 342 13.94 -36.86 12.78
C PRO A 342 13.45 -38.30 12.75
N GLY A 343 12.16 -38.51 13.08
CA GLY A 343 11.52 -39.81 13.03
C GLY A 343 10.32 -40.06 13.94
N LYS A 344 10.05 -39.18 14.92
CA LYS A 344 8.86 -39.33 15.79
C LYS A 344 8.00 -38.08 15.80
N VAL A 345 7.22 -37.89 14.76
CA VAL A 345 6.07 -36.98 14.82
C VAL A 345 5.06 -37.61 15.79
N ASP A 346 4.90 -37.01 16.97
CA ASP A 346 3.85 -37.44 17.91
C ASP A 346 2.47 -37.06 17.34
N LYS A 347 1.80 -38.06 16.77
CA LYS A 347 0.47 -37.93 16.21
C LYS A 347 -0.63 -38.21 17.24
N SER A 348 -0.30 -38.39 18.52
CA SER A 348 -1.24 -38.82 19.55
C SER A 348 -2.39 -37.81 19.73
N LYS A 349 -2.09 -36.50 19.78
CA LYS A 349 -3.12 -35.46 19.89
C LYS A 349 -4.02 -35.39 18.65
N LEU A 350 -3.46 -35.56 17.46
CA LEU A 350 -4.26 -35.61 16.23
C LEU A 350 -5.16 -36.87 16.20
N GLN A 351 -4.64 -37.99 16.65
CA GLN A 351 -5.40 -39.25 16.75
C GLN A 351 -6.50 -39.17 17.81
N GLU A 352 -6.23 -38.47 18.90
CA GLU A 352 -7.25 -38.26 19.97
C GLU A 352 -8.38 -37.36 19.45
N LEU A 353 -8.04 -36.21 18.77
CA LEU A 353 -9.00 -35.34 18.11
C LEU A 353 -9.82 -36.09 17.03
N TYR A 354 -9.15 -36.86 16.18
CA TYR A 354 -9.80 -37.69 15.17
C TYR A 354 -10.77 -38.66 15.81
N ASN A 355 -10.37 -39.39 16.88
CA ASN A 355 -11.20 -40.33 17.57
C ASN A 355 -12.41 -39.67 18.28
N LYS A 356 -12.19 -38.44 18.78
CA LYS A 356 -13.25 -37.66 19.43
C LYS A 356 -14.34 -37.20 18.44
N TYR A 357 -13.93 -36.84 17.21
CA TYR A 357 -14.82 -36.20 16.23
C TYR A 357 -15.22 -37.11 15.06
N LYS A 358 -14.58 -38.25 14.83
CA LYS A 358 -14.87 -39.18 13.72
C LYS A 358 -16.30 -39.72 13.67
N GLY A 359 -17.07 -39.58 14.76
CA GLY A 359 -18.46 -40.02 14.86
C GLY A 359 -19.49 -38.90 14.66
N ILE A 360 -19.04 -37.65 14.49
CA ILE A 360 -19.96 -36.53 14.28
C ILE A 360 -20.47 -36.62 12.84
N LYS A 361 -21.78 -36.90 12.67
CA LYS A 361 -22.44 -36.84 11.38
C LYS A 361 -22.86 -35.39 11.10
N ALA A 362 -22.77 -35.01 9.85
CA ALA A 362 -23.20 -33.68 9.40
C ALA A 362 -24.73 -33.47 9.46
N ASP A 363 -25.48 -34.45 9.85
CA ASP A 363 -26.94 -34.40 10.00
C ASP A 363 -27.32 -33.40 11.10
N GLY A 364 -27.66 -32.19 10.74
CA GLY A 364 -28.07 -31.11 11.66
C GLY A 364 -27.28 -29.82 11.55
N TYR A 365 -26.25 -29.77 10.69
CA TYR A 365 -25.55 -28.54 10.37
C TYR A 365 -26.12 -27.91 9.08
N THR A 366 -26.41 -26.62 9.13
CA THR A 366 -26.80 -25.86 7.93
C THR A 366 -25.56 -25.55 7.09
N ALA A 367 -25.75 -25.26 5.79
CA ALA A 367 -24.66 -24.90 4.88
C ALA A 367 -23.91 -23.61 5.28
N GLU A 368 -24.33 -22.95 6.35
CA GLU A 368 -23.78 -21.70 6.90
C GLU A 368 -23.03 -21.89 8.23
N SER A 369 -22.84 -23.12 8.68
CA SER A 369 -22.16 -23.44 9.96
C SER A 369 -20.86 -24.22 9.80
#